data_e1310eea9dc181d49a6a63c51d1f7b42
#
_entry.id   e1310eea9dc181d49a6a63c51d1f7b42
#
_cell.length_a   1.000
_cell.length_b   1.000
_cell.length_c   1.000
_cell.angle_alpha   90.00
_cell.angle_beta   90.00
_cell.angle_gamma   90.00
#
_symmetry.space_group_name_H-M   'P 1'
#
loop_
_entity.id
_entity.type
_entity.pdbx_description
1 polymer ?
#
loop_
_entity_poly.entity_id
_entity_poly.type
_entity_poly.pdbx_seq_one_letter_code
_entity_poly.pdbx_strand_id
1 'polypeptide(L)'
;LDIVGRSVRLCDGVSRRGFLRIGSLGAAGLTLPEVLKARQAQAAEDRRETAVILFYQAGGASHIDMYDMKPAMPLEVRGPFSPVATKLPGFEVCELMPHHARIADRFAVIRSIKHNLAVHDDGTHWLQTGWPLLNARQAGQRNPAQGAVISALAGSRSPGMPAYVAIPEDYR
;
A
#
# COMPACT_ATOMS: atom_id res chain seq x y z
N LEU A 1 -11.65 27.78 -16.47
CA LEU A 1 -11.43 26.58 -17.31
C LEU A 1 -12.41 25.52 -16.85
N ASP A 2 -13.59 25.48 -17.46
CA ASP A 2 -14.57 24.43 -17.20
C ASP A 2 -14.08 23.13 -17.84
N ILE A 3 -13.56 22.23 -17.04
CA ILE A 3 -13.31 20.85 -17.46
C ILE A 3 -14.66 20.11 -17.30
N VAL A 4 -15.55 20.29 -18.30
CA VAL A 4 -16.75 19.48 -18.45
C VAL A 4 -16.34 18.15 -19.08
N GLY A 5 -15.69 17.31 -18.32
CA GLY A 5 -15.54 15.91 -18.61
C GLY A 5 -16.62 15.15 -17.84
N ARG A 6 -17.33 14.22 -18.49
CA ARG A 6 -18.23 13.28 -17.81
C ARG A 6 -17.50 12.73 -16.59
N SER A 7 -18.09 12.94 -15.41
CA SER A 7 -17.56 12.41 -14.17
C SER A 7 -17.54 10.88 -14.27
N VAL A 8 -16.40 10.31 -14.56
CA VAL A 8 -16.15 8.91 -14.28
C VAL A 8 -16.14 8.84 -12.75
N ARG A 9 -17.24 8.41 -12.16
CA ARG A 9 -17.28 8.00 -10.76
C ARG A 9 -16.40 6.75 -10.65
N LEU A 10 -15.14 6.96 -10.33
CA LEU A 10 -14.40 5.91 -9.65
C LEU A 10 -15.22 5.58 -8.40
N CYS A 11 -15.30 4.32 -8.03
CA CYS A 11 -16.14 3.82 -6.92
C CYS A 11 -16.00 4.60 -5.62
N ASP A 12 -14.99 5.43 -5.50
CA ASP A 12 -14.58 6.15 -4.29
C ASP A 12 -14.72 7.67 -4.37
N GLY A 13 -15.27 8.22 -5.44
CA GLY A 13 -15.46 9.67 -5.61
C GLY A 13 -14.26 10.51 -5.12
N VAL A 14 -13.64 11.30 -5.96
CA VAL A 14 -12.61 12.26 -5.51
C VAL A 14 -13.27 13.20 -4.51
N SER A 15 -12.86 13.20 -3.25
CA SER A 15 -13.39 14.12 -2.25
C SER A 15 -13.08 15.56 -2.67
N ARG A 16 -13.98 16.52 -2.33
CA ARG A 16 -13.75 17.95 -2.59
C ARG A 16 -12.37 18.42 -2.10
N ARG A 17 -11.91 17.89 -0.98
CA ARG A 17 -10.59 18.18 -0.42
C ARG A 17 -9.45 17.58 -1.27
N GLY A 18 -9.63 16.39 -1.84
CA GLY A 18 -8.70 15.79 -2.79
C GLY A 18 -8.61 16.57 -4.10
N PHE A 19 -9.77 16.99 -4.63
CA PHE A 19 -9.85 17.84 -5.81
C PHE A 19 -9.13 19.20 -5.61
N LEU A 20 -9.35 19.85 -4.48
CA LEU A 20 -8.66 21.11 -4.14
C LEU A 20 -7.15 20.92 -3.99
N ARG A 21 -6.68 19.80 -3.41
CA ARG A 21 -5.25 19.51 -3.31
C ARG A 21 -4.59 19.26 -4.67
N ILE A 22 -5.25 18.52 -5.55
CA ILE A 22 -4.78 18.29 -6.92
C ILE A 22 -4.81 19.61 -7.71
N GLY A 23 -5.89 20.39 -7.58
CA GLY A 23 -6.05 21.69 -8.23
C GLY A 23 -5.02 22.72 -7.77
N SER A 24 -4.68 22.78 -6.48
CA SER A 24 -3.68 23.71 -5.96
C SER A 24 -2.25 23.37 -6.41
N LEU A 25 -1.90 22.10 -6.57
CA LEU A 25 -0.62 21.67 -7.14
C LEU A 25 -0.52 22.03 -8.63
N GLY A 26 -1.60 21.86 -9.39
CA GLY A 26 -1.67 22.27 -10.79
C GLY A 26 -1.61 23.80 -10.99
N ALA A 27 -2.27 24.57 -10.11
CA ALA A 27 -2.23 26.03 -10.13
C ALA A 27 -0.85 26.60 -9.75
N ALA A 28 -0.06 25.86 -8.97
CA ALA A 28 1.33 26.19 -8.66
C ALA A 28 2.32 25.81 -9.78
N GLY A 29 1.84 25.31 -10.92
CA GLY A 29 2.67 24.88 -12.05
C GLY A 29 3.47 23.58 -11.80
N LEU A 30 3.22 22.91 -10.68
CA LEU A 30 3.87 21.65 -10.36
C LEU A 30 3.03 20.49 -10.92
N THR A 31 3.45 19.95 -12.03
CA THR A 31 2.87 18.72 -12.58
C THR A 31 3.45 17.51 -11.85
N LEU A 32 2.68 16.41 -11.78
CA LEU A 32 3.17 15.16 -11.19
C LEU A 32 4.51 14.70 -11.78
N PRO A 33 4.74 14.77 -13.10
CA PRO A 33 6.05 14.48 -13.69
C PRO A 33 7.19 15.36 -13.16
N GLU A 34 6.94 16.65 -12.89
CA GLU A 34 7.95 17.57 -12.37
C GLU A 34 8.28 17.28 -10.91
N VAL A 35 7.26 16.97 -10.10
CA VAL A 35 7.46 16.52 -8.71
C VAL A 35 8.25 15.22 -8.68
N LEU A 36 7.95 14.27 -9.58
CA LEU A 36 8.67 13.01 -9.67
C LEU A 36 10.11 13.22 -10.16
N LYS A 37 10.35 14.10 -11.13
CA LYS A 37 11.69 14.47 -11.60
C LYS A 37 12.51 15.17 -10.49
N ALA A 38 11.91 16.10 -9.76
CA ALA A 38 12.57 16.77 -8.63
C ALA A 38 12.95 15.78 -7.53
N ARG A 39 12.05 14.83 -7.21
CA ARG A 39 12.35 13.74 -6.27
C ARG A 39 13.44 12.79 -6.78
N GLN A 40 13.46 12.52 -8.07
CA GLN A 40 14.48 11.68 -8.69
C GLN A 40 15.84 12.35 -8.70
N ALA A 41 15.92 13.68 -8.93
CA ALA A 41 17.13 14.46 -8.82
C ALA A 41 17.67 14.51 -7.38
N GLN A 42 16.79 14.73 -6.39
CA GLN A 42 17.13 14.69 -4.98
C GLN A 42 17.60 13.30 -4.51
N ALA A 43 16.95 12.22 -5.00
CA ALA A 43 17.36 10.85 -4.72
C ALA A 43 18.70 10.47 -5.40
N ALA A 44 19.09 11.15 -6.46
CA ALA A 44 20.40 10.97 -7.10
C ALA A 44 21.54 11.58 -6.29
N GLU A 45 21.27 12.69 -5.57
CA GLU A 45 22.23 13.29 -4.63
C GLU A 45 22.35 12.50 -3.32
N ASP A 46 21.22 11.97 -2.82
CA ASP A 46 21.16 11.16 -1.59
C ASP A 46 21.06 9.66 -1.96
N ARG A 47 22.10 9.15 -2.62
CA ARG A 47 22.21 7.72 -2.97
C ARG A 47 22.34 6.85 -1.72
N ARG A 48 21.31 6.81 -0.90
CA ARG A 48 21.21 5.79 0.13
C ARG A 48 20.91 4.46 -0.54
N GLU A 49 21.75 3.49 -0.27
CA GLU A 49 21.45 2.12 -0.63
C GLU A 49 20.18 1.71 0.12
N THR A 50 19.10 1.57 -0.63
CA THR A 50 17.80 1.21 -0.06
C THR A 50 17.46 -0.21 -0.47
N ALA A 51 17.22 -1.06 0.51
CA ALA A 51 16.63 -2.38 0.33
C ALA A 51 15.17 -2.35 0.80
N VAL A 52 14.30 -3.04 0.10
CA VAL A 52 12.89 -3.16 0.46
C VAL A 52 12.59 -4.63 0.77
N ILE A 53 12.01 -4.86 1.94
CA ILE A 53 11.49 -6.16 2.35
C ILE A 53 9.97 -6.03 2.37
N LEU A 54 9.29 -6.74 1.47
CA LEU A 54 7.84 -6.86 1.50
C LEU A 54 7.47 -8.11 2.31
N PHE A 55 6.94 -7.91 3.50
CA PHE A 55 6.37 -8.98 4.31
C PHE A 55 4.87 -9.07 4.00
N TYR A 56 4.51 -10.02 3.16
CA TYR A 56 3.13 -10.23 2.75
C TYR A 56 2.49 -11.35 3.58
N GLN A 57 1.36 -11.05 4.20
CA GLN A 57 0.55 -11.99 4.97
C GLN A 57 -0.68 -12.38 4.17
N ALA A 58 -0.59 -13.50 3.44
CA ALA A 58 -1.71 -14.00 2.67
C ALA A 58 -2.83 -14.50 3.61
N GLY A 59 -4.01 -13.92 3.47
CA GLY A 59 -5.21 -14.38 4.16
C GLY A 59 -5.26 -14.18 5.68
N GLY A 60 -4.24 -13.55 6.27
CA GLY A 60 -4.22 -13.43 7.71
C GLY A 60 -3.68 -12.10 8.16
N ALA A 61 -3.60 -11.60 9.33
CA ALA A 61 -4.60 -11.37 10.32
C ALA A 61 -5.59 -10.28 9.90
N SER A 62 -6.80 -10.24 10.43
CA SER A 62 -7.78 -9.18 10.12
C SER A 62 -7.26 -7.81 10.53
N HIS A 63 -7.48 -6.79 9.71
CA HIS A 63 -7.08 -5.41 10.02
C HIS A 63 -7.73 -4.87 11.31
N ILE A 64 -8.93 -5.33 11.65
CA ILE A 64 -9.60 -4.97 12.91
C ILE A 64 -8.96 -5.62 14.13
N ASP A 65 -8.20 -6.68 13.95
CA ASP A 65 -7.45 -7.36 15.00
C ASP A 65 -5.98 -6.86 15.07
N MET A 66 -5.62 -5.82 14.32
CA MET A 66 -4.28 -5.27 14.26
C MET A 66 -4.25 -3.75 14.50
N TYR A 67 -4.34 -2.96 13.42
CA TYR A 67 -4.10 -1.51 13.42
C TYR A 67 -5.35 -0.67 13.22
N ASP A 68 -6.46 -1.27 12.83
CA ASP A 68 -7.71 -0.57 12.52
C ASP A 68 -8.87 -1.09 13.37
N MET A 69 -8.62 -1.22 14.65
CA MET A 69 -9.60 -1.62 15.64
C MET A 69 -10.78 -0.64 15.66
N LYS A 70 -11.97 -1.15 15.92
CA LYS A 70 -13.22 -0.38 15.91
C LYS A 70 -13.84 -0.41 17.31
N PRO A 71 -13.21 0.17 18.36
CA PRO A 71 -13.63 0.01 19.75
C PRO A 71 -15.07 0.47 20.03
N ALA A 72 -15.58 1.41 19.26
CA ALA A 72 -16.94 1.92 19.40
C ALA A 72 -18.01 1.04 18.72
N MET A 73 -17.61 0.00 17.98
CA MET A 73 -18.52 -0.90 17.29
C MET A 73 -18.97 -2.05 18.21
N PRO A 74 -20.12 -2.69 17.93
CA PRO A 74 -20.54 -3.90 18.62
C PRO A 74 -19.50 -5.02 18.55
N LEU A 75 -19.52 -5.94 19.51
CA LEU A 75 -18.54 -7.03 19.63
C LEU A 75 -18.41 -7.89 18.35
N GLU A 76 -19.52 -8.12 17.67
CA GLU A 76 -19.58 -8.89 16.44
C GLU A 76 -18.80 -8.25 15.28
N VAL A 77 -18.58 -6.92 15.36
CA VAL A 77 -17.84 -6.16 14.35
C VAL A 77 -16.40 -5.90 14.80
N ARG A 78 -16.22 -5.46 16.07
CA ARG A 78 -14.88 -5.08 16.58
C ARG A 78 -13.98 -6.24 16.97
N GLY A 79 -14.55 -7.44 17.07
CA GLY A 79 -13.82 -8.62 17.53
C GLY A 79 -13.55 -8.64 19.04
N PRO A 80 -12.92 -9.73 19.52
CA PRO A 80 -12.74 -9.98 20.97
C PRO A 80 -11.59 -9.19 21.59
N PHE A 81 -10.65 -8.66 20.79
CA PHE A 81 -9.45 -8.02 21.29
C PHE A 81 -9.67 -6.58 21.73
N SER A 82 -8.85 -6.13 22.68
CA SER A 82 -8.88 -4.79 23.22
C SER A 82 -7.81 -3.90 22.59
N PRO A 83 -8.12 -2.61 22.33
CA PRO A 83 -7.12 -1.66 21.89
C PRO A 83 -6.19 -1.28 23.04
N VAL A 84 -4.90 -1.10 22.72
CA VAL A 84 -3.92 -0.52 23.65
C VAL A 84 -3.33 0.74 23.04
N ALA A 85 -3.12 1.73 23.91
CA ALA A 85 -2.52 3.00 23.50
C ALA A 85 -1.09 2.80 23.03
N THR A 86 -0.70 3.59 22.03
CA THR A 86 0.68 3.64 21.52
C THR A 86 1.40 4.89 22.01
N LYS A 87 2.66 5.07 21.61
CA LYS A 87 3.40 6.32 21.82
C LYS A 87 2.78 7.53 21.12
N LEU A 88 1.94 7.31 20.10
CA LEU A 88 1.31 8.38 19.35
C LEU A 88 -0.10 8.63 19.91
N PRO A 89 -0.42 9.85 20.37
CA PRO A 89 -1.76 10.18 20.84
C PRO A 89 -2.83 9.91 19.77
N GLY A 90 -3.90 9.22 20.16
CA GLY A 90 -5.02 8.89 19.25
C GLY A 90 -4.74 7.74 18.28
N PHE A 91 -3.61 7.06 18.39
CA PHE A 91 -3.33 5.84 17.66
C PHE A 91 -3.26 4.65 18.60
N GLU A 92 -4.11 3.69 18.37
CA GLU A 92 -4.21 2.45 19.14
C GLU A 92 -3.97 1.25 18.24
N VAL A 93 -3.48 0.18 18.83
CA VAL A 93 -3.25 -1.11 18.18
C VAL A 93 -3.80 -2.23 19.04
N CYS A 94 -3.91 -3.44 18.50
CA CYS A 94 -4.35 -4.61 19.25
C CYS A 94 -3.43 -4.90 20.45
N GLU A 95 -4.00 -5.34 21.55
CA GLU A 95 -3.29 -5.74 22.77
C GLU A 95 -2.25 -6.84 22.55
N LEU A 96 -2.42 -7.65 21.50
CA LEU A 96 -1.46 -8.67 21.09
C LEU A 96 -0.22 -8.10 20.37
N MET A 97 -0.18 -6.78 20.15
CA MET A 97 0.91 -6.10 19.42
C MET A 97 1.70 -5.11 20.32
N PRO A 98 2.17 -5.49 21.50
CA PRO A 98 2.82 -4.57 22.44
C PRO A 98 4.15 -4.01 21.92
N HIS A 99 4.84 -4.73 21.03
CA HIS A 99 6.06 -4.23 20.40
C HIS A 99 5.76 -3.12 19.39
N HIS A 100 4.70 -3.26 18.60
CA HIS A 100 4.26 -2.22 17.66
C HIS A 100 3.76 -0.98 18.40
N ALA A 101 3.06 -1.14 19.53
CA ALA A 101 2.67 -0.01 20.36
C ALA A 101 3.87 0.85 20.80
N ARG A 102 5.01 0.21 21.13
CA ARG A 102 6.24 0.89 21.56
C ARG A 102 7.00 1.61 20.45
N ILE A 103 6.87 1.16 19.21
CA ILE A 103 7.58 1.70 18.04
C ILE A 103 6.65 2.42 17.05
N ALA A 104 5.46 2.80 17.49
CA ALA A 104 4.45 3.42 16.62
C ALA A 104 4.92 4.70 15.93
N ASP A 105 5.91 5.36 16.49
CA ASP A 105 6.59 6.54 15.94
C ASP A 105 7.55 6.23 14.76
N ARG A 106 7.79 4.95 14.48
CA ARG A 106 8.75 4.48 13.46
C ARG A 106 8.12 3.89 12.21
N PHE A 107 6.80 3.80 12.13
CA PHE A 107 6.12 3.25 10.97
C PHE A 107 4.85 4.05 10.64
N ALA A 108 4.35 3.89 9.44
CA ALA A 108 3.09 4.46 8.99
C ALA A 108 2.07 3.37 8.72
N VAL A 109 0.80 3.64 9.01
CA VAL A 109 -0.32 2.74 8.75
C VAL A 109 -1.25 3.38 7.73
N ILE A 110 -1.54 2.66 6.65
CA ILE A 110 -2.51 3.06 5.65
C ILE A 110 -3.77 2.23 5.84
N ARG A 111 -4.79 2.80 6.47
CA ARG A 111 -6.07 2.15 6.76
C ARG A 111 -7.13 2.30 5.67
N SER A 112 -6.84 3.08 4.64
CA SER A 112 -7.78 3.39 3.56
C SER A 112 -7.70 2.42 2.37
N ILE A 113 -6.84 1.41 2.42
CA ILE A 113 -6.74 0.39 1.38
C ILE A 113 -7.99 -0.49 1.45
N LYS A 114 -8.69 -0.60 0.34
CA LYS A 114 -9.86 -1.46 0.21
C LYS A 114 -9.96 -2.02 -1.20
N HIS A 115 -10.60 -3.14 -1.33
CA HIS A 115 -10.96 -3.78 -2.59
C HIS A 115 -12.28 -4.54 -2.44
N ASN A 116 -12.86 -4.95 -3.55
CA ASN A 116 -14.10 -5.72 -3.60
C ASN A 116 -13.87 -7.19 -4.00
N LEU A 117 -12.66 -7.70 -3.81
CA LEU A 117 -12.30 -9.07 -4.13
C LEU A 117 -12.44 -9.93 -2.88
N ALA A 118 -13.11 -11.07 -3.01
CA ALA A 118 -13.33 -12.02 -1.93
C ALA A 118 -12.39 -13.23 -1.98
N VAL A 119 -11.57 -13.35 -3.03
CA VAL A 119 -10.67 -14.47 -3.27
C VAL A 119 -9.24 -14.06 -2.98
N HIS A 120 -8.49 -14.89 -2.26
CA HIS A 120 -7.12 -14.58 -1.84
C HIS A 120 -6.18 -14.33 -3.02
N ASP A 121 -6.24 -15.18 -4.05
CA ASP A 121 -5.38 -15.07 -5.23
C ASP A 121 -5.60 -13.77 -5.99
N ASP A 122 -6.86 -13.38 -6.18
CA ASP A 122 -7.23 -12.13 -6.85
C ASP A 122 -6.74 -10.91 -6.06
N GLY A 123 -6.92 -10.92 -4.73
CA GLY A 123 -6.46 -9.86 -3.83
C GLY A 123 -4.93 -9.76 -3.80
N THR A 124 -4.25 -10.90 -3.75
CA THR A 124 -2.78 -10.99 -3.80
C THR A 124 -2.23 -10.43 -5.10
N HIS A 125 -2.82 -10.86 -6.23
CA HIS A 125 -2.42 -10.35 -7.54
C HIS A 125 -2.58 -8.82 -7.62
N TRP A 126 -3.72 -8.29 -7.20
CA TRP A 126 -3.96 -6.86 -7.23
C TRP A 126 -2.98 -6.09 -6.35
N LEU A 127 -2.73 -6.57 -5.13
CA LEU A 127 -1.77 -5.91 -4.24
C LEU A 127 -0.35 -5.89 -4.81
N GLN A 128 0.08 -6.99 -5.41
CA GLN A 128 1.45 -7.11 -5.92
C GLN A 128 1.67 -6.43 -7.27
N THR A 129 0.64 -6.29 -8.09
CA THR A 129 0.77 -5.79 -9.47
C THR A 129 0.13 -4.42 -9.67
N GLY A 130 -0.82 -4.01 -8.83
CA GLY A 130 -1.67 -2.84 -9.03
C GLY A 130 -2.80 -3.05 -10.04
N TRP A 131 -2.97 -4.27 -10.57
CA TRP A 131 -3.97 -4.60 -11.58
C TRP A 131 -4.89 -5.73 -11.14
N PRO A 132 -6.20 -5.66 -11.46
CA PRO A 132 -7.10 -6.77 -11.18
C PRO A 132 -6.72 -7.99 -12.03
N LEU A 133 -6.92 -9.18 -11.48
CA LEU A 133 -6.79 -10.42 -12.23
C LEU A 133 -7.99 -10.56 -13.17
N LEU A 134 -7.75 -10.49 -14.47
CA LEU A 134 -8.83 -10.51 -15.46
C LEU A 134 -9.45 -11.90 -15.67
N ASN A 135 -8.67 -12.96 -15.44
CA ASN A 135 -9.13 -14.32 -15.54
C ASN A 135 -8.28 -15.24 -14.67
N ALA A 136 -8.78 -15.61 -13.50
CA ALA A 136 -8.11 -16.49 -12.56
C ALA A 136 -7.81 -17.90 -13.11
N ARG A 137 -8.54 -18.33 -14.15
CA ARG A 137 -8.33 -19.63 -14.80
C ARG A 137 -7.28 -19.63 -15.90
N GLN A 138 -6.79 -18.45 -16.28
CA GLN A 138 -5.77 -18.34 -17.33
C GLN A 138 -4.38 -18.49 -16.69
N ALA A 139 -3.66 -19.53 -17.07
CA ALA A 139 -2.28 -19.73 -16.62
C ALA A 139 -1.40 -18.54 -16.98
N GLY A 140 -0.58 -18.09 -16.02
CA GLY A 140 0.35 -16.98 -16.16
C GLY A 140 -0.27 -15.62 -15.82
N GLN A 141 0.40 -14.91 -14.93
CA GLN A 141 0.08 -13.51 -14.63
C GLN A 141 0.60 -12.64 -15.78
N ARG A 142 -0.27 -11.81 -16.35
CA ARG A 142 0.12 -10.88 -17.43
C ARG A 142 0.83 -9.63 -16.93
N ASN A 143 0.64 -9.28 -15.67
CA ASN A 143 1.20 -8.09 -15.06
C ASN A 143 2.33 -8.48 -14.11
N PRO A 144 3.50 -7.85 -14.25
CA PRO A 144 4.62 -8.14 -13.36
C PRO A 144 4.35 -7.61 -11.95
N ALA A 145 4.82 -8.35 -10.94
CA ALA A 145 4.85 -7.88 -9.58
C ALA A 145 5.81 -6.69 -9.43
N GLN A 146 5.55 -5.81 -8.46
CA GLN A 146 6.36 -4.61 -8.21
C GLN A 146 7.86 -4.91 -8.08
N GLY A 147 8.25 -6.03 -7.44
CA GLY A 147 9.66 -6.42 -7.34
C GLY A 147 10.29 -6.77 -8.69
N ALA A 148 9.53 -7.41 -9.60
CA ALA A 148 9.98 -7.70 -10.94
C ALA A 148 10.17 -6.42 -11.77
N VAL A 149 9.26 -5.44 -11.62
CA VAL A 149 9.39 -4.12 -12.26
C VAL A 149 10.64 -3.40 -11.76
N ILE A 150 10.86 -3.37 -10.46
CA ILE A 150 12.06 -2.75 -9.86
C ILE A 150 13.33 -3.44 -10.36
N SER A 151 13.34 -4.77 -10.41
CA SER A 151 14.47 -5.56 -10.93
C SER A 151 14.77 -5.23 -12.39
N ALA A 152 13.74 -5.10 -13.22
CA ALA A 152 13.90 -4.77 -14.64
C ALA A 152 14.43 -3.34 -14.86
N LEU A 153 14.01 -2.38 -14.04
CA LEU A 153 14.38 -0.97 -14.18
C LEU A 153 15.72 -0.61 -13.52
N ALA A 154 15.98 -1.17 -12.34
CA ALA A 154 17.15 -0.81 -11.55
C ALA A 154 18.31 -1.82 -11.69
N GLY A 155 18.02 -3.04 -12.09
CA GLY A 155 19.01 -4.11 -12.16
C GLY A 155 19.56 -4.53 -10.80
N SER A 156 20.52 -5.43 -10.81
CA SER A 156 21.27 -5.81 -9.61
C SER A 156 22.31 -4.75 -9.26
N ARG A 157 22.44 -4.45 -7.97
CA ARG A 157 23.47 -3.52 -7.46
C ARG A 157 24.79 -4.21 -7.13
N SER A 158 24.74 -5.51 -6.90
CA SER A 158 25.92 -6.29 -6.54
C SER A 158 26.13 -7.43 -7.53
N PRO A 159 27.34 -7.62 -8.09
CA PRO A 159 27.63 -8.74 -8.97
C PRO A 159 27.27 -10.08 -8.30
N GLY A 160 26.58 -10.93 -9.03
CA GLY A 160 26.19 -12.26 -8.55
C GLY A 160 24.98 -12.30 -7.62
N MET A 161 24.42 -11.16 -7.24
CA MET A 161 23.19 -11.10 -6.42
C MET A 161 21.98 -10.75 -7.28
N PRO A 162 20.84 -11.43 -7.12
CA PRO A 162 19.62 -11.02 -7.83
C PRO A 162 19.09 -9.69 -7.28
N ALA A 163 18.52 -8.86 -8.16
CA ALA A 163 17.91 -7.59 -7.80
C ALA A 163 16.59 -7.77 -7.02
N TYR A 164 15.94 -8.91 -7.20
CA TYR A 164 14.68 -9.26 -6.56
C TYR A 164 14.65 -10.75 -6.24
N VAL A 165 14.23 -11.08 -5.05
CA VAL A 165 14.00 -12.46 -4.59
C VAL A 165 12.59 -12.53 -4.03
N ALA A 166 11.80 -13.47 -4.54
CA ALA A 166 10.53 -13.87 -3.93
C ALA A 166 10.75 -15.21 -3.22
N ILE A 167 10.27 -15.29 -2.00
CA ILE A 167 10.22 -16.54 -1.25
C ILE A 167 8.75 -16.95 -1.28
N PRO A 168 8.37 -17.89 -2.15
CA PRO A 168 6.99 -18.36 -2.23
C PRO A 168 6.66 -19.15 -0.96
N GLU A 169 5.44 -18.97 -0.48
CA GLU A 169 4.84 -19.92 0.44
C GLU A 169 4.43 -21.15 -0.38
N ASP A 170 4.93 -22.32 0.00
CA ASP A 170 4.50 -23.58 -0.63
C ASP A 170 3.05 -23.88 -0.19
N TYR A 171 2.09 -23.38 -0.94
CA TYR A 171 0.73 -23.88 -0.89
C TYR A 171 0.71 -25.26 -1.59
N ARG A 172 0.88 -26.30 -0.81
CA ARG A 172 0.56 -27.67 -1.22
C ARG A 172 -0.91 -27.95 -1.05
#